data_dbf1db1b9a2cad43afdbb2e15f631406
#
_entry.id   dbf1db1b9a2cad43afdbb2e15f631406
#
_cell.length_a   1.000
_cell.length_b   1.000
_cell.length_c   1.000
_cell.angle_alpha   90.00
_cell.angle_beta   90.00
_cell.angle_gamma   90.00
#
_symmetry.space_group_name_H-M   'P 1'
#
loop_
_entity.id
_entity.type
_entity.pdbx_description
1 polymer ?
#
loop_
_entity_poly.entity_id
_entity_poly.type
_entity_poly.pdbx_seq_one_letter_code
_entity_poly.pdbx_strand_id
1 'polypeptide(L)'
;MAKLGKFVNHLHQRHRQQFFALRLDWRKSKNLQLYVTSLLLVGLLALGGCQPVPSVNAAKVIHLTLWQGVNPPPNRDVLQKLVDKFNQTHADIQVESLYVGQQDQQTPKILAAVVGNAPPDLLWYNPTITGQLLELGAILPLDEQLENSPITEEIDPTLYASMEYQGQIWSVPFATNNVGVFYRPSLFKAAAITKLPRTWEELRQVAKKLTRDLNGDGQQHPHSDRQIDQHGILLPLGKGEFTVFTWLPFMWSGGGELVSGESQKADGVVLEGNQGAIAALQFWRNLIADGTAVLSEPERGYEIDALVTGKVAMQITGPWSLGEFKQSGVDFGVFPIPAGKQPATVIGGENLFLFKTTPEREQAAFKFAEYALSEEFQTELALGTGYLPINIKSRQSAKYQEFLQKQPQLKVFLDQAKFGRSRPIFPGYNRISDNLGRAIEAVLLGKSSPKAALKASQRRLDLIFK
;
A
#
# COMPACT_ATOMS: atom_id res chain seq x y z
N MET A 1 33.53 -41.15 -3.22
CA MET A 1 34.04 -40.36 -4.35
C MET A 1 34.44 -41.28 -5.50
N ALA A 2 33.56 -41.74 -6.34
CA ALA A 2 33.87 -42.47 -7.59
C ALA A 2 32.57 -42.87 -8.30
N LYS A 3 31.72 -41.94 -8.76
CA LYS A 3 30.59 -42.22 -9.67
C LYS A 3 30.08 -41.00 -10.46
N LEU A 4 30.85 -39.92 -10.59
CA LEU A 4 30.42 -38.73 -11.37
C LEU A 4 31.33 -38.47 -12.60
N GLY A 5 32.13 -39.40 -13.05
CA GLY A 5 33.09 -39.23 -14.13
C GLY A 5 32.74 -39.88 -15.48
N LYS A 6 31.50 -40.38 -15.68
CA LYS A 6 31.14 -41.11 -16.93
C LYS A 6 29.97 -40.53 -17.73
N PHE A 7 29.49 -39.33 -17.46
CA PHE A 7 28.37 -38.77 -18.20
C PHE A 7 28.71 -37.58 -19.12
N VAL A 8 29.95 -37.12 -19.15
CA VAL A 8 30.35 -35.94 -19.96
C VAL A 8 31.00 -36.31 -21.29
N ASN A 9 31.37 -37.59 -21.53
CA ASN A 9 32.11 -38.00 -22.76
C ASN A 9 31.24 -38.57 -23.90
N HIS A 10 29.91 -38.47 -23.88
CA HIS A 10 29.06 -39.05 -24.94
C HIS A 10 28.33 -38.03 -25.82
N LEU A 11 28.55 -36.74 -25.67
CA LEU A 11 27.89 -35.69 -26.46
C LEU A 11 28.80 -34.95 -27.45
N HIS A 12 30.06 -35.34 -27.59
CA HIS A 12 31.04 -34.66 -28.48
C HIS A 12 31.43 -35.42 -29.73
N GLN A 13 30.76 -36.52 -30.11
CA GLN A 13 31.13 -37.34 -31.30
C GLN A 13 30.05 -37.50 -32.38
N ARG A 14 29.03 -36.63 -32.49
CA ARG A 14 27.99 -36.76 -33.53
C ARG A 14 27.77 -35.53 -34.42
N HIS A 15 28.72 -34.63 -34.60
CA HIS A 15 28.63 -33.56 -35.61
C HIS A 15 29.93 -33.34 -36.37
N ARG A 16 30.46 -34.40 -36.97
CA ARG A 16 31.44 -34.29 -38.04
C ARG A 16 31.19 -35.42 -39.03
N GLN A 17 30.41 -35.14 -40.08
CA GLN A 17 30.41 -35.77 -41.41
C GLN A 17 29.10 -35.43 -42.10
N GLN A 18 29.13 -34.41 -42.96
CA GLN A 18 28.36 -34.29 -44.18
C GLN A 18 28.62 -32.88 -44.79
N PHE A 19 29.86 -32.70 -45.31
CA PHE A 19 30.08 -31.73 -46.37
C PHE A 19 30.25 -32.52 -47.68
N PHE A 20 29.16 -32.66 -48.43
CA PHE A 20 29.19 -33.10 -49.81
C PHE A 20 29.57 -31.92 -50.70
N ALA A 21 30.72 -32.03 -51.36
CA ALA A 21 31.21 -31.14 -52.40
C ALA A 21 30.38 -31.32 -53.68
N LEU A 22 29.52 -30.33 -53.99
CA LEU A 22 28.94 -30.20 -55.33
C LEU A 22 29.98 -29.54 -56.25
N ARG A 23 30.67 -30.35 -57.08
CA ARG A 23 31.40 -29.87 -58.28
C ARG A 23 30.38 -29.57 -59.38
N LEU A 24 30.13 -28.28 -59.66
CA LEU A 24 29.37 -27.81 -60.80
C LEU A 24 30.24 -27.85 -62.03
N ASP A 25 29.86 -28.73 -63.02
CA ASP A 25 30.48 -28.90 -64.32
C ASP A 25 30.03 -27.71 -65.21
N TRP A 26 30.98 -26.89 -65.63
CA TRP A 26 30.78 -25.59 -66.27
C TRP A 26 30.77 -25.70 -67.84
N ARG A 27 30.40 -26.85 -68.46
CA ARG A 27 30.25 -26.98 -69.88
C ARG A 27 28.95 -27.63 -70.28
N LYS A 28 27.98 -26.79 -70.62
CA LYS A 28 26.76 -26.93 -71.46
C LYS A 28 25.52 -26.36 -70.83
N SER A 29 25.23 -25.09 -71.13
CA SER A 29 23.84 -24.69 -71.31
C SER A 29 23.75 -23.27 -71.90
N LYS A 30 23.22 -23.21 -73.14
CA LYS A 30 22.84 -21.96 -73.81
C LYS A 30 21.72 -21.18 -73.10
N ASN A 31 21.26 -21.69 -71.99
CA ASN A 31 20.15 -21.03 -71.19
C ASN A 31 20.68 -20.09 -70.07
N LEU A 32 22.01 -20.03 -69.86
CA LEU A 32 22.56 -19.16 -68.78
C LEU A 32 22.51 -17.69 -69.18
N GLN A 33 22.53 -17.31 -70.45
CA GLN A 33 22.40 -15.93 -70.85
C GLN A 33 20.96 -15.37 -70.65
N LEU A 34 19.92 -16.20 -70.79
CA LEU A 34 18.55 -15.79 -70.53
C LEU A 34 18.27 -15.55 -69.03
N TYR A 35 18.86 -16.35 -68.15
CA TYR A 35 18.72 -16.18 -66.70
C TYR A 35 19.49 -14.97 -66.16
N VAL A 36 20.65 -14.65 -66.70
CA VAL A 36 21.42 -13.47 -66.27
C VAL A 36 20.74 -12.16 -66.74
N THR A 37 20.15 -12.14 -67.97
CA THR A 37 19.38 -10.98 -68.40
C THR A 37 18.05 -10.79 -67.66
N SER A 38 17.39 -11.88 -67.28
CA SER A 38 16.18 -11.78 -66.46
C SER A 38 16.46 -11.31 -65.02
N LEU A 39 17.57 -11.75 -64.42
CA LEU A 39 18.02 -11.32 -63.08
C LEU A 39 18.49 -9.86 -63.09
N LEU A 40 19.10 -9.36 -64.15
CA LEU A 40 19.46 -7.95 -64.32
C LEU A 40 18.25 -7.05 -64.54
N LEU A 41 17.21 -7.50 -65.25
CA LEU A 41 15.97 -6.76 -65.40
C LEU A 41 15.13 -6.67 -64.12
N VAL A 42 15.09 -7.74 -63.32
CA VAL A 42 14.43 -7.74 -62.00
C VAL A 42 15.21 -6.89 -60.98
N GLY A 43 16.57 -6.89 -61.06
CA GLY A 43 17.40 -6.00 -60.26
C GLY A 43 17.24 -4.51 -60.58
N LEU A 44 17.02 -4.14 -61.84
CA LEU A 44 16.76 -2.75 -62.23
C LEU A 44 15.36 -2.26 -61.90
N LEU A 45 14.36 -3.14 -61.84
CA LEU A 45 13.02 -2.81 -61.34
C LEU A 45 12.97 -2.66 -59.81
N ALA A 46 13.86 -3.30 -59.09
CA ALA A 46 13.97 -3.16 -57.63
C ALA A 46 14.69 -1.88 -57.17
N LEU A 47 15.47 -1.24 -58.06
CA LEU A 47 16.18 0.02 -57.79
C LEU A 47 15.37 1.30 -58.08
N GLY A 48 14.22 1.18 -58.72
CA GLY A 48 13.39 2.33 -59.14
C GLY A 48 12.25 2.71 -58.20
N GLY A 49 12.07 2.03 -57.05
CA GLY A 49 10.91 2.14 -56.21
C GLY A 49 11.07 2.64 -54.76
N CYS A 50 12.30 2.94 -54.31
CA CYS A 50 12.47 3.58 -53.04
C CYS A 50 12.40 5.10 -53.14
N GLN A 51 11.22 5.66 -53.31
CA GLN A 51 11.02 6.99 -52.74
C GLN A 51 11.12 6.86 -51.22
N PRO A 52 11.91 7.70 -50.51
CA PRO A 52 11.87 7.75 -49.08
C PRO A 52 10.45 8.15 -48.73
N VAL A 53 9.66 7.20 -48.20
CA VAL A 53 8.46 7.53 -47.45
C VAL A 53 8.94 8.52 -46.40
N PRO A 54 8.38 9.76 -46.34
CA PRO A 54 8.75 10.68 -45.30
C PRO A 54 8.55 9.91 -44.00
N SER A 55 9.63 9.68 -43.26
CA SER A 55 9.56 9.13 -41.92
C SER A 55 8.63 10.07 -41.16
N VAL A 56 7.37 9.68 -41.02
CA VAL A 56 6.56 10.22 -39.96
C VAL A 56 7.42 9.95 -38.73
N ASN A 57 8.01 11.00 -38.16
CA ASN A 57 8.64 10.92 -36.87
C ASN A 57 7.56 10.35 -35.96
N ALA A 58 7.55 9.04 -35.77
CA ALA A 58 6.73 8.43 -34.75
C ALA A 58 7.14 9.14 -33.46
N ALA A 59 6.24 9.96 -32.94
CA ALA A 59 6.51 10.66 -31.69
C ALA A 59 7.05 9.62 -30.72
N LYS A 60 8.23 9.89 -30.16
CA LYS A 60 8.91 8.95 -29.27
C LYS A 60 8.01 8.73 -28.07
N VAL A 61 7.40 7.56 -27.95
CA VAL A 61 6.56 7.22 -26.78
C VAL A 61 7.44 7.17 -25.53
N ILE A 62 7.05 7.91 -24.50
CA ILE A 62 7.71 7.92 -23.20
C ILE A 62 7.12 6.79 -22.36
N HIS A 63 7.95 5.81 -22.00
CA HIS A 63 7.57 4.71 -21.13
C HIS A 63 7.91 5.02 -19.69
N LEU A 64 6.92 4.98 -18.81
CA LEU A 64 7.03 5.22 -17.38
C LEU A 64 6.71 3.94 -16.60
N THR A 65 7.35 3.75 -15.46
CA THR A 65 7.03 2.70 -14.51
C THR A 65 6.39 3.27 -13.25
N LEU A 66 5.23 2.74 -12.88
CA LEU A 66 4.56 3.00 -11.61
C LEU A 66 4.72 1.80 -10.69
N TRP A 67 5.51 1.91 -9.64
CA TRP A 67 5.58 0.90 -8.59
C TRP A 67 4.47 1.11 -7.57
N GLN A 68 3.74 0.03 -7.24
CA GLN A 68 2.59 0.10 -6.35
C GLN A 68 2.42 -1.16 -5.50
N GLY A 69 1.70 -1.02 -4.38
CA GLY A 69 1.38 -2.10 -3.45
C GLY A 69 -0.10 -2.18 -3.13
N VAL A 70 -0.94 -1.75 -4.08
CA VAL A 70 -2.40 -1.73 -3.89
C VAL A 70 -2.93 -3.12 -3.57
N ASN A 71 -3.69 -3.23 -2.50
CA ASN A 71 -4.25 -4.48 -2.00
C ASN A 71 -5.66 -4.24 -1.43
N PRO A 72 -6.56 -5.22 -1.41
CA PRO A 72 -6.45 -6.58 -1.98
C PRO A 72 -6.44 -6.60 -3.53
N PRO A 73 -6.26 -7.77 -4.17
CA PRO A 73 -6.19 -7.88 -5.63
C PRO A 73 -7.29 -7.16 -6.41
N PRO A 74 -8.58 -7.18 -6.03
CA PRO A 74 -9.61 -6.43 -6.76
C PRO A 74 -9.34 -4.92 -6.86
N ASN A 75 -8.70 -4.33 -5.84
CA ASN A 75 -8.33 -2.91 -5.88
C ASN A 75 -7.21 -2.64 -6.90
N ARG A 76 -6.30 -3.61 -7.12
CA ARG A 76 -5.28 -3.53 -8.18
C ARG A 76 -5.90 -3.53 -9.57
N ASP A 77 -6.96 -4.32 -9.79
CA ASP A 77 -7.67 -4.36 -11.07
C ASP A 77 -8.35 -3.01 -11.37
N VAL A 78 -8.82 -2.30 -10.34
CA VAL A 78 -9.35 -0.94 -10.49
C VAL A 78 -8.24 0.01 -10.91
N LEU A 79 -7.09 0.00 -10.22
CA LEU A 79 -5.94 0.82 -10.58
C LEU A 79 -5.46 0.53 -12.00
N GLN A 80 -5.36 -0.76 -12.39
CA GLN A 80 -4.93 -1.15 -13.73
C GLN A 80 -5.84 -0.56 -14.81
N LYS A 81 -7.17 -0.64 -14.63
CA LYS A 81 -8.14 -0.04 -15.57
C LYS A 81 -7.96 1.47 -15.71
N LEU A 82 -7.63 2.17 -14.62
CA LEU A 82 -7.39 3.61 -14.66
C LEU A 82 -6.08 3.95 -15.38
N VAL A 83 -5.02 3.15 -15.16
CA VAL A 83 -3.76 3.26 -15.91
C VAL A 83 -3.97 2.97 -17.39
N ASP A 84 -4.71 1.92 -17.74
CA ASP A 84 -5.02 1.57 -19.12
C ASP A 84 -5.80 2.70 -19.82
N LYS A 85 -6.71 3.37 -19.10
CA LYS A 85 -7.46 4.52 -19.61
C LYS A 85 -6.54 5.71 -19.90
N PHE A 86 -5.60 6.01 -18.99
CA PHE A 86 -4.58 7.04 -19.25
C PHE A 86 -3.79 6.71 -20.51
N ASN A 87 -3.30 5.49 -20.64
CA ASN A 87 -2.51 5.02 -21.78
C ASN A 87 -3.28 5.11 -23.11
N GLN A 88 -4.59 4.89 -23.08
CA GLN A 88 -5.46 5.02 -24.26
C GLN A 88 -5.66 6.47 -24.69
N THR A 89 -5.64 7.41 -23.75
CA THR A 89 -5.88 8.84 -24.02
C THR A 89 -4.60 9.65 -24.25
N HIS A 90 -3.43 9.08 -23.96
CA HIS A 90 -2.11 9.71 -24.08
C HIS A 90 -1.20 8.83 -24.96
N ALA A 91 -1.29 9.03 -26.30
CA ALA A 91 -0.54 8.22 -27.25
C ALA A 91 0.99 8.39 -27.15
N ASP A 92 1.46 9.48 -26.57
CA ASP A 92 2.86 9.86 -26.36
C ASP A 92 3.44 9.36 -25.03
N ILE A 93 2.59 8.88 -24.10
CA ILE A 93 3.00 8.39 -22.77
C ILE A 93 2.38 7.03 -22.50
N GLN A 94 3.19 6.08 -22.03
CA GLN A 94 2.73 4.76 -21.62
C GLN A 94 3.22 4.47 -20.20
N VAL A 95 2.29 4.23 -19.28
CA VAL A 95 2.57 3.89 -17.88
C VAL A 95 2.38 2.39 -17.68
N GLU A 96 3.40 1.72 -17.17
CA GLU A 96 3.35 0.33 -16.73
C GLU A 96 3.17 0.27 -15.21
N SER A 97 2.08 -0.31 -14.73
CA SER A 97 1.79 -0.47 -13.30
C SER A 97 2.33 -1.80 -12.79
N LEU A 98 3.31 -1.76 -11.89
CA LEU A 98 4.01 -2.92 -11.35
C LEU A 98 3.71 -3.10 -9.86
N TYR A 99 3.08 -4.22 -9.50
CA TYR A 99 2.90 -4.61 -8.12
C TYR A 99 4.22 -5.12 -7.52
N VAL A 100 4.76 -4.42 -6.54
CA VAL A 100 6.07 -4.74 -5.93
C VAL A 100 5.98 -5.30 -4.50
N GLY A 101 4.78 -5.62 -4.04
CA GLY A 101 4.52 -6.22 -2.72
C GLY A 101 3.82 -5.24 -1.77
N GLN A 102 3.57 -5.68 -0.55
CA GLN A 102 3.08 -4.85 0.54
C GLN A 102 4.20 -3.96 1.10
N GLN A 103 3.85 -2.99 1.95
CA GLN A 103 4.76 -1.97 2.46
C GLN A 103 6.11 -2.53 2.98
N ASP A 104 6.07 -3.58 3.78
CA ASP A 104 7.29 -4.19 4.35
C ASP A 104 8.19 -4.84 3.29
N GLN A 105 7.60 -5.29 2.18
CA GLN A 105 8.30 -5.86 1.03
C GLN A 105 8.77 -4.78 0.05
N GLN A 106 8.03 -3.69 -0.06
CA GLN A 106 8.35 -2.58 -0.97
C GLN A 106 9.56 -1.79 -0.50
N THR A 107 9.62 -1.41 0.79
CA THR A 107 10.65 -0.51 1.31
C THR A 107 12.07 -0.94 0.92
N PRO A 108 12.52 -2.19 1.17
CA PRO A 108 13.86 -2.60 0.79
C PRO A 108 14.10 -2.59 -0.72
N LYS A 109 13.07 -2.89 -1.54
CA LYS A 109 13.17 -2.85 -3.01
C LYS A 109 13.33 -1.42 -3.51
N ILE A 110 12.54 -0.49 -2.99
CA ILE A 110 12.59 0.93 -3.34
C ILE A 110 13.98 1.49 -3.02
N LEU A 111 14.47 1.26 -1.80
CA LEU A 111 15.77 1.77 -1.36
C LEU A 111 16.92 1.16 -2.19
N ALA A 112 16.85 -0.15 -2.48
CA ALA A 112 17.85 -0.80 -3.33
C ALA A 112 17.84 -0.24 -4.77
N ALA A 113 16.67 0.04 -5.35
CA ALA A 113 16.55 0.63 -6.68
C ALA A 113 17.12 2.05 -6.73
N VAL A 114 16.83 2.88 -5.71
CA VAL A 114 17.36 4.23 -5.59
C VAL A 114 18.89 4.21 -5.49
N VAL A 115 19.44 3.40 -4.58
CA VAL A 115 20.90 3.26 -4.41
C VAL A 115 21.57 2.70 -5.67
N GLY A 116 20.85 1.81 -6.40
CA GLY A 116 21.31 1.22 -7.66
C GLY A 116 21.14 2.12 -8.89
N ASN A 117 20.72 3.39 -8.75
CA ASN A 117 20.42 4.31 -9.86
C ASN A 117 19.40 3.77 -10.87
N ALA A 118 18.43 2.98 -10.40
CA ALA A 118 17.36 2.41 -11.21
C ALA A 118 16.00 2.54 -10.51
N PRO A 119 15.63 3.75 -10.01
CA PRO A 119 14.32 3.96 -9.39
C PRO A 119 13.21 3.86 -10.44
N PRO A 120 11.95 3.60 -10.03
CA PRO A 120 10.80 3.80 -10.91
C PRO A 120 10.64 5.30 -11.23
N ASP A 121 9.75 5.64 -12.19
CA ASP A 121 9.37 7.05 -12.42
C ASP A 121 8.39 7.54 -11.37
N LEU A 122 7.47 6.66 -11.02
CA LEU A 122 6.35 6.90 -10.11
C LEU A 122 6.31 5.83 -9.03
N LEU A 123 6.06 6.25 -7.80
CA LEU A 123 5.87 5.35 -6.67
C LEU A 123 4.60 5.71 -5.91
N TRP A 124 3.67 4.78 -5.87
CA TRP A 124 2.54 4.80 -4.97
C TRP A 124 2.98 4.22 -3.62
N TYR A 125 3.04 5.04 -2.60
CA TYR A 125 3.51 4.61 -1.29
C TYR A 125 3.03 5.53 -0.17
N ASN A 126 3.10 5.01 1.05
CA ASN A 126 2.80 5.77 2.24
C ASN A 126 3.73 6.99 2.40
N PRO A 127 3.19 8.19 2.74
CA PRO A 127 3.99 9.42 2.83
C PRO A 127 5.11 9.38 3.89
N THR A 128 5.09 8.43 4.81
CA THR A 128 6.15 8.29 5.83
C THR A 128 7.54 7.94 5.26
N ILE A 129 7.62 7.54 3.99
CA ILE A 129 8.90 7.31 3.29
C ILE A 129 9.59 8.61 2.83
N THR A 130 8.85 9.74 2.80
CA THR A 130 9.34 11.03 2.27
C THR A 130 10.72 11.36 2.80
N GLY A 131 10.91 11.34 4.11
CA GLY A 131 12.20 11.67 4.72
C GLY A 131 13.37 10.80 4.24
N GLN A 132 13.15 9.50 4.04
CA GLN A 132 14.18 8.61 3.50
C GLN A 132 14.52 8.91 2.04
N LEU A 133 13.51 9.18 1.22
CA LEU A 133 13.73 9.53 -0.19
C LEU A 133 14.44 10.88 -0.34
N LEU A 134 14.18 11.82 0.58
CA LEU A 134 14.87 13.09 0.64
C LEU A 134 16.34 12.96 1.04
N GLU A 135 16.65 12.14 2.05
CA GLU A 135 18.05 11.84 2.44
C GLU A 135 18.85 11.25 1.28
N LEU A 136 18.18 10.50 0.39
CA LEU A 136 18.80 9.92 -0.82
C LEU A 136 18.80 10.88 -2.03
N GLY A 137 18.15 12.04 -1.92
CA GLY A 137 18.03 13.00 -3.03
C GLY A 137 17.24 12.47 -4.22
N ALA A 138 16.33 11.49 -4.01
CA ALA A 138 15.74 10.66 -5.05
C ALA A 138 14.49 11.24 -5.71
N ILE A 139 13.74 12.11 -5.03
CA ILE A 139 12.44 12.63 -5.47
C ILE A 139 12.50 14.10 -5.84
N LEU A 140 11.53 14.53 -6.65
CA LEU A 140 11.39 15.90 -7.13
C LEU A 140 10.60 16.75 -6.13
N PRO A 141 10.98 18.03 -5.91
CA PRO A 141 10.06 19.04 -5.38
C PRO A 141 8.99 19.32 -6.45
N LEU A 142 7.74 19.49 -6.04
CA LEU A 142 6.59 19.61 -6.96
C LEU A 142 5.92 21.00 -6.89
N ASP A 143 6.53 21.96 -6.17
CA ASP A 143 5.95 23.27 -5.95
C ASP A 143 5.64 23.99 -7.27
N GLU A 144 6.63 24.09 -8.16
CA GLU A 144 6.49 24.79 -9.45
C GLU A 144 5.43 24.15 -10.35
N GLN A 145 5.41 22.80 -10.41
CA GLN A 145 4.43 22.08 -11.22
C GLN A 145 3.01 22.26 -10.68
N LEU A 146 2.83 22.23 -9.35
CA LEU A 146 1.54 22.38 -8.72
C LEU A 146 1.03 23.83 -8.77
N GLU A 147 1.90 24.83 -8.64
CA GLU A 147 1.54 26.25 -8.81
C GLU A 147 0.99 26.52 -10.21
N ASN A 148 1.50 25.84 -11.23
CA ASN A 148 1.08 26.00 -12.63
C ASN A 148 -0.07 25.05 -13.03
N SER A 149 -0.55 24.18 -12.14
CA SER A 149 -1.62 23.23 -12.43
C SER A 149 -2.93 23.62 -11.76
N PRO A 150 -4.04 23.74 -12.52
CA PRO A 150 -5.35 24.05 -11.95
C PRO A 150 -5.88 22.95 -11.03
N ILE A 151 -5.35 21.74 -11.11
CA ILE A 151 -5.79 20.61 -10.29
C ILE A 151 -5.49 20.83 -8.80
N THR A 152 -4.53 21.68 -8.47
CA THR A 152 -4.11 21.98 -7.09
C THR A 152 -5.25 22.53 -6.25
N GLU A 153 -6.13 23.34 -6.84
CA GLU A 153 -7.31 23.89 -6.15
C GLU A 153 -8.37 22.83 -5.81
N GLU A 154 -8.30 21.67 -6.45
CA GLU A 154 -9.23 20.56 -6.25
C GLU A 154 -8.77 19.56 -5.17
N ILE A 155 -7.53 19.67 -4.70
CA ILE A 155 -6.98 18.81 -3.64
C ILE A 155 -7.53 19.24 -2.29
N ASP A 156 -7.95 18.28 -1.45
CA ASP A 156 -8.35 18.53 -0.08
C ASP A 156 -7.19 19.15 0.72
N PRO A 157 -7.31 20.40 1.22
CA PRO A 157 -6.22 21.07 1.90
C PRO A 157 -5.79 20.38 3.19
N THR A 158 -6.62 19.53 3.80
CA THR A 158 -6.25 18.76 5.00
C THR A 158 -5.17 17.72 4.75
N LEU A 159 -4.87 17.42 3.47
CA LEU A 159 -3.86 16.44 3.07
C LEU A 159 -2.45 17.03 2.88
N TYR A 160 -2.33 18.38 2.85
CA TYR A 160 -1.03 19.04 2.65
C TYR A 160 0.02 18.62 3.69
N ALA A 161 -0.38 18.37 4.93
CA ALA A 161 0.52 17.85 5.98
C ALA A 161 1.21 16.51 5.62
N SER A 162 0.66 15.75 4.66
CA SER A 162 1.27 14.52 4.16
C SER A 162 2.15 14.73 2.92
N MET A 163 2.13 15.92 2.34
CA MET A 163 2.82 16.28 1.11
C MET A 163 4.05 17.15 1.36
N GLU A 164 3.95 18.03 2.37
CA GLU A 164 4.91 19.09 2.63
C GLU A 164 5.93 18.71 3.71
N TYR A 165 7.20 18.97 3.44
CA TYR A 165 8.27 18.91 4.43
C TYR A 165 9.27 20.04 4.19
N GLN A 166 9.58 20.80 5.26
CA GLN A 166 10.47 21.97 5.24
C GLN A 166 10.06 23.05 4.21
N GLY A 167 8.74 23.27 4.07
CA GLY A 167 8.20 24.29 3.19
C GLY A 167 8.22 23.95 1.70
N GLN A 168 8.46 22.69 1.34
CA GLN A 168 8.40 22.19 -0.03
C GLN A 168 7.46 20.98 -0.14
N ILE A 169 6.81 20.85 -1.30
CA ILE A 169 5.91 19.73 -1.61
C ILE A 169 6.69 18.63 -2.32
N TRP A 170 6.67 17.41 -1.78
CA TRP A 170 7.49 16.29 -2.22
C TRP A 170 6.70 15.12 -2.81
N SER A 171 5.40 15.19 -2.79
CA SER A 171 4.51 14.16 -3.33
C SER A 171 3.12 14.75 -3.50
N VAL A 172 2.26 14.08 -4.26
CA VAL A 172 0.83 14.40 -4.33
C VAL A 172 0.01 13.30 -3.68
N PRO A 173 -1.14 13.60 -3.02
CA PRO A 173 -1.97 12.58 -2.43
C PRO A 173 -2.62 11.77 -3.56
N PHE A 174 -2.61 10.45 -3.43
CA PHE A 174 -3.24 9.55 -4.40
C PHE A 174 -4.59 9.03 -3.91
N ALA A 175 -4.66 8.70 -2.64
CA ALA A 175 -5.87 8.27 -1.97
C ALA A 175 -5.76 8.57 -0.47
N THR A 176 -6.89 8.73 0.21
CA THR A 176 -6.90 8.85 1.67
C THR A 176 -7.75 7.76 2.30
N ASN A 177 -7.44 7.44 3.53
CA ASN A 177 -8.17 6.47 4.32
C ASN A 177 -7.98 6.73 5.82
N ASN A 178 -8.71 5.99 6.63
CA ASN A 178 -8.50 5.84 8.06
C ASN A 178 -9.01 4.46 8.50
N VAL A 179 -8.87 4.09 9.77
CA VAL A 179 -9.29 2.79 10.28
C VAL A 179 -10.56 2.90 11.11
N GLY A 180 -11.39 1.84 11.03
CA GLY A 180 -12.56 1.63 11.88
C GLY A 180 -12.57 0.21 12.40
N VAL A 181 -13.55 -0.12 13.25
CA VAL A 181 -13.76 -1.47 13.73
C VAL A 181 -14.84 -2.13 12.87
N PHE A 182 -14.44 -3.12 12.08
CA PHE A 182 -15.36 -3.99 11.36
C PHE A 182 -15.90 -5.05 12.30
N TYR A 183 -17.17 -5.40 12.15
CA TYR A 183 -17.83 -6.39 13.00
C TYR A 183 -18.86 -7.20 12.22
N ARG A 184 -19.25 -8.37 12.76
CA ARG A 184 -20.31 -9.23 12.25
C ARG A 184 -21.62 -8.92 12.98
N PRO A 185 -22.60 -8.24 12.35
CA PRO A 185 -23.90 -7.95 12.94
C PRO A 185 -24.64 -9.19 13.43
N SER A 186 -24.57 -10.30 12.70
CA SER A 186 -25.15 -11.58 13.11
C SER A 186 -24.62 -12.07 14.47
N LEU A 187 -23.30 -11.93 14.71
CA LEU A 187 -22.69 -12.33 15.98
C LEU A 187 -23.07 -11.39 17.12
N PHE A 188 -23.17 -10.07 16.85
CA PHE A 188 -23.68 -9.09 17.82
C PHE A 188 -25.12 -9.40 18.21
N LYS A 189 -25.99 -9.70 17.24
CA LYS A 189 -27.38 -10.10 17.48
C LYS A 189 -27.46 -11.38 18.31
N ALA A 190 -26.65 -12.38 17.99
CA ALA A 190 -26.62 -13.65 18.72
C ALA A 190 -26.17 -13.46 20.19
N ALA A 191 -25.30 -12.47 20.46
CA ALA A 191 -24.85 -12.09 21.81
C ALA A 191 -25.77 -11.06 22.49
N ALA A 192 -26.93 -10.74 21.93
CA ALA A 192 -27.88 -9.73 22.41
C ALA A 192 -27.27 -8.33 22.61
N ILE A 193 -26.29 -7.97 21.74
CA ILE A 193 -25.66 -6.66 21.75
C ILE A 193 -26.45 -5.73 20.83
N THR A 194 -27.10 -4.71 21.39
CA THR A 194 -27.96 -3.76 20.67
C THR A 194 -27.32 -2.41 20.44
N LYS A 195 -26.19 -2.11 21.11
CA LYS A 195 -25.47 -0.83 21.00
C LYS A 195 -24.02 -1.09 20.62
N LEU A 196 -23.52 -0.32 19.65
CA LEU A 196 -22.11 -0.34 19.25
C LEU A 196 -21.26 0.39 20.33
N PRO A 197 -20.07 -0.13 20.63
CA PRO A 197 -19.20 0.47 21.65
C PRO A 197 -18.62 1.80 21.17
N ARG A 198 -18.62 2.79 22.05
CA ARG A 198 -18.10 4.15 21.82
C ARG A 198 -16.85 4.46 22.63
N THR A 199 -16.60 3.68 23.68
CA THR A 199 -15.45 3.83 24.56
C THR A 199 -14.62 2.54 24.64
N TRP A 200 -13.38 2.65 25.09
CA TRP A 200 -12.52 1.47 25.32
C TRP A 200 -13.16 0.47 26.27
N GLU A 201 -13.78 0.96 27.34
CA GLU A 201 -14.43 0.07 28.30
C GLU A 201 -15.63 -0.65 27.68
N GLU A 202 -16.47 0.06 26.92
CA GLU A 202 -17.57 -0.57 26.18
C GLU A 202 -17.06 -1.60 25.16
N LEU A 203 -15.95 -1.29 24.43
CA LEU A 203 -15.34 -2.23 23.51
C LEU A 203 -14.88 -3.51 24.22
N ARG A 204 -14.26 -3.36 25.40
CA ARG A 204 -13.81 -4.50 26.23
C ARG A 204 -14.98 -5.35 26.69
N GLN A 205 -16.09 -4.74 27.14
CA GLN A 205 -17.30 -5.45 27.54
C GLN A 205 -17.97 -6.16 26.37
N VAL A 206 -18.04 -5.51 25.21
CA VAL A 206 -18.57 -6.11 23.98
C VAL A 206 -17.68 -7.30 23.55
N ALA A 207 -16.36 -7.15 23.57
CA ALA A 207 -15.44 -8.23 23.24
C ALA A 207 -15.63 -9.44 24.17
N LYS A 208 -15.84 -9.22 25.49
CA LYS A 208 -16.15 -10.30 26.44
C LYS A 208 -17.42 -11.04 26.08
N LYS A 209 -18.50 -10.34 25.73
CA LYS A 209 -19.79 -10.94 25.36
C LYS A 209 -19.72 -11.72 24.03
N LEU A 210 -18.83 -11.33 23.14
CA LEU A 210 -18.62 -11.97 21.83
C LEU A 210 -17.66 -13.15 21.86
N THR A 211 -16.88 -13.29 22.95
CA THR A 211 -15.98 -14.43 23.11
C THR A 211 -16.77 -15.67 23.52
N ARG A 212 -16.61 -16.75 22.77
CA ARG A 212 -17.28 -18.03 23.01
C ARG A 212 -16.25 -19.12 23.30
N ASP A 213 -16.55 -19.91 24.31
CA ASP A 213 -15.83 -21.11 24.69
C ASP A 213 -16.52 -22.34 24.09
N LEU A 214 -15.77 -23.30 23.55
CA LEU A 214 -16.31 -24.57 23.02
C LEU A 214 -17.06 -25.38 24.09
N ASN A 215 -16.72 -25.21 25.36
CA ASN A 215 -17.35 -25.96 26.47
C ASN A 215 -18.72 -25.39 26.87
N GLY A 216 -19.09 -24.19 26.39
CA GLY A 216 -20.45 -23.65 26.47
C GLY A 216 -21.00 -23.35 27.88
N ASP A 217 -20.20 -23.51 28.93
CA ASP A 217 -20.67 -23.41 30.32
C ASP A 217 -20.57 -21.99 30.92
N GLY A 218 -19.99 -21.04 30.16
CA GLY A 218 -19.86 -19.64 30.60
C GLY A 218 -18.99 -19.45 31.83
N GLN A 219 -18.31 -20.48 32.32
CA GLN A 219 -17.47 -20.41 33.50
C GLN A 219 -16.07 -19.89 33.17
N GLN A 220 -15.50 -19.11 34.09
CA GLN A 220 -14.12 -18.63 33.97
C GLN A 220 -13.15 -19.77 34.32
N HIS A 221 -12.83 -20.63 33.34
CA HIS A 221 -11.76 -21.62 33.52
C HIS A 221 -10.39 -20.95 33.56
N PRO A 222 -9.40 -21.55 34.28
CA PRO A 222 -8.02 -21.12 34.22
C PRO A 222 -7.50 -21.11 32.78
N HIS A 223 -6.64 -20.17 32.44
CA HIS A 223 -6.19 -19.87 31.08
C HIS A 223 -5.64 -21.05 30.26
N SER A 224 -5.28 -22.16 30.91
CA SER A 224 -4.70 -23.35 30.28
C SER A 224 -5.69 -24.27 29.56
N ASP A 225 -7.02 -24.19 29.85
CA ASP A 225 -7.98 -25.19 29.42
C ASP A 225 -9.10 -24.61 28.51
N ARG A 226 -9.02 -23.32 28.17
CA ARG A 226 -10.01 -22.68 27.29
C ARG A 226 -9.72 -23.01 25.83
N GLN A 227 -10.58 -23.82 25.23
CA GLN A 227 -10.67 -23.93 23.77
C GLN A 227 -11.68 -22.86 23.28
N ILE A 228 -11.18 -21.68 22.94
CA ILE A 228 -12.02 -20.59 22.43
C ILE A 228 -12.30 -20.84 20.94
N ASP A 229 -13.59 -20.94 20.61
CA ASP A 229 -14.07 -21.09 19.24
C ASP A 229 -14.16 -19.74 18.50
N GLN A 230 -14.56 -18.69 19.23
CA GLN A 230 -14.71 -17.35 18.71
C GLN A 230 -14.13 -16.32 19.70
N HIS A 231 -13.19 -15.52 19.24
CA HIS A 231 -12.70 -14.37 20.00
C HIS A 231 -13.51 -13.10 19.70
N GLY A 232 -13.59 -12.21 20.66
CA GLY A 232 -14.28 -10.93 20.50
C GLY A 232 -13.63 -10.01 19.47
N ILE A 233 -12.29 -9.97 19.44
CA ILE A 233 -11.55 -9.07 18.54
C ILE A 233 -10.20 -9.67 18.12
N LEU A 234 -9.79 -9.39 16.85
CA LEU A 234 -8.42 -9.61 16.39
C LEU A 234 -7.60 -8.34 16.56
N LEU A 235 -6.42 -8.46 17.15
CA LEU A 235 -5.42 -7.39 17.21
C LEU A 235 -4.23 -7.74 16.29
N PRO A 236 -3.70 -6.77 15.54
CA PRO A 236 -2.54 -7.02 14.69
C PRO A 236 -1.30 -7.29 15.53
N LEU A 237 -0.48 -8.25 15.08
CA LEU A 237 0.81 -8.58 15.66
C LEU A 237 1.92 -8.31 14.64
N GLY A 238 3.04 -7.79 15.12
CA GLY A 238 4.24 -7.56 14.34
C GLY A 238 4.87 -6.21 14.65
N LYS A 239 6.10 -6.04 14.19
CA LYS A 239 6.86 -4.79 14.31
C LYS A 239 6.60 -3.82 13.16
N GLY A 240 5.85 -4.26 12.14
CA GLY A 240 5.59 -3.51 10.93
C GLY A 240 4.65 -2.32 11.12
N GLU A 241 4.64 -1.46 10.14
CA GLU A 241 3.89 -0.20 10.14
C GLU A 241 2.38 -0.42 10.30
N PHE A 242 1.80 -1.52 9.82
CA PHE A 242 0.37 -1.76 9.97
C PHE A 242 -0.06 -1.88 11.45
N THR A 243 0.75 -2.55 12.27
CA THR A 243 0.49 -2.64 13.73
C THR A 243 0.55 -1.27 14.38
N VAL A 244 1.55 -0.45 14.06
CA VAL A 244 1.69 0.92 14.56
C VAL A 244 0.53 1.79 14.09
N PHE A 245 0.22 1.76 12.78
CA PHE A 245 -0.86 2.50 12.16
C PHE A 245 -2.22 2.25 12.82
N THR A 246 -2.56 1.01 13.11
CA THR A 246 -3.83 0.65 13.75
C THR A 246 -3.85 0.93 15.25
N TRP A 247 -2.68 1.01 15.91
CA TRP A 247 -2.55 1.29 17.33
C TRP A 247 -2.52 2.80 17.66
N LEU A 248 -1.95 3.63 16.78
CA LEU A 248 -1.82 5.08 17.00
C LEU A 248 -3.15 5.78 17.39
N PRO A 249 -4.32 5.46 16.79
CA PRO A 249 -5.60 6.00 17.23
C PRO A 249 -5.86 5.82 18.74
N PHE A 250 -5.47 4.68 19.30
CA PHE A 250 -5.63 4.44 20.74
C PHE A 250 -4.67 5.30 21.56
N MET A 251 -3.41 5.44 21.14
CA MET A 251 -2.47 6.34 21.83
C MET A 251 -3.00 7.78 21.89
N TRP A 252 -3.42 8.33 20.75
CA TRP A 252 -3.95 9.70 20.65
C TRP A 252 -5.28 9.85 21.40
N SER A 253 -6.12 8.84 21.33
CA SER A 253 -7.38 8.80 22.08
C SER A 253 -7.15 8.75 23.59
N GLY A 254 -6.07 8.15 24.05
CA GLY A 254 -5.60 8.18 25.43
C GLY A 254 -5.00 9.52 25.87
N GLY A 255 -4.86 10.48 24.96
CA GLY A 255 -4.24 11.79 25.20
C GLY A 255 -2.70 11.77 25.08
N GLY A 256 -2.14 10.79 24.36
CA GLY A 256 -0.71 10.73 24.06
C GLY A 256 -0.37 11.45 22.76
N GLU A 257 0.87 11.90 22.64
CA GLU A 257 1.43 12.48 21.42
C GLU A 257 2.66 11.67 21.00
N LEU A 258 2.87 11.49 19.70
CA LEU A 258 4.05 10.79 19.20
C LEU A 258 5.27 11.71 19.20
N VAL A 259 5.06 13.00 18.94
CA VAL A 259 6.10 14.01 18.82
C VAL A 259 5.76 15.17 19.74
N SER A 260 6.76 15.76 20.38
CA SER A 260 6.60 16.92 21.26
C SER A 260 6.37 18.21 20.48
N GLY A 261 5.28 18.91 20.76
CA GLY A 261 4.99 20.21 20.13
C GLY A 261 4.88 20.12 18.60
N GLU A 262 5.41 21.11 17.92
CA GLU A 262 5.45 21.20 16.45
C GLU A 262 6.75 20.62 15.85
N SER A 263 7.46 19.77 16.60
CA SER A 263 8.72 19.20 16.10
C SER A 263 8.53 18.42 14.81
N GLN A 264 9.31 18.79 13.80
CA GLN A 264 9.40 18.06 12.53
C GLN A 264 10.72 17.25 12.46
N LYS A 265 11.19 16.76 13.60
CA LYS A 265 12.43 16.00 13.72
C LYS A 265 12.26 14.75 14.57
N ALA A 266 13.07 13.75 14.28
CA ALA A 266 13.03 12.48 14.97
C ALA A 266 13.44 12.55 16.45
N ASP A 267 14.24 13.54 16.84
CA ASP A 267 14.64 13.79 18.24
C ASP A 267 13.50 14.34 19.10
N GLY A 268 12.41 14.84 18.48
CA GLY A 268 11.20 15.27 19.18
C GLY A 268 10.26 14.15 19.60
N VAL A 269 10.57 12.89 19.30
CA VAL A 269 9.70 11.74 19.64
C VAL A 269 9.67 11.48 21.15
N VAL A 270 8.47 11.31 21.70
CA VAL A 270 8.22 11.09 23.15
C VAL A 270 7.50 9.78 23.36
N LEU A 271 8.23 8.75 23.79
CA LEU A 271 7.66 7.45 24.18
C LEU A 271 7.77 7.21 25.68
N GLU A 272 8.90 7.52 26.31
CA GLU A 272 9.07 7.40 27.76
C GLU A 272 8.18 8.42 28.47
N GLY A 273 7.37 7.96 29.42
CA GLY A 273 6.45 8.82 30.17
C GLY A 273 5.16 9.22 29.43
N ASN A 274 4.98 8.80 28.18
CA ASN A 274 3.77 9.06 27.40
C ASN A 274 2.58 8.30 27.98
N GLN A 275 1.73 9.00 28.75
CA GLN A 275 0.61 8.38 29.48
C GLN A 275 -0.45 7.80 28.53
N GLY A 276 -0.70 8.43 27.38
CA GLY A 276 -1.64 7.92 26.36
C GLY A 276 -1.12 6.62 25.73
N ALA A 277 0.17 6.56 25.43
CA ALA A 277 0.81 5.35 24.89
C ALA A 277 0.79 4.21 25.91
N ILE A 278 1.09 4.49 27.19
CA ILE A 278 1.02 3.51 28.29
C ILE A 278 -0.40 2.97 28.44
N ALA A 279 -1.41 3.86 28.44
CA ALA A 279 -2.82 3.47 28.59
C ALA A 279 -3.30 2.63 27.39
N ALA A 280 -2.95 3.00 26.18
CA ALA A 280 -3.32 2.26 24.96
C ALA A 280 -2.70 0.85 24.94
N LEU A 281 -1.41 0.71 25.29
CA LEU A 281 -0.76 -0.59 25.40
C LEU A 281 -1.38 -1.44 26.51
N GLN A 282 -1.69 -0.82 27.65
CA GLN A 282 -2.35 -1.53 28.75
C GLN A 282 -3.74 -2.00 28.36
N PHE A 283 -4.50 -1.19 27.61
CA PHE A 283 -5.82 -1.54 27.09
C PHE A 283 -5.74 -2.78 26.17
N TRP A 284 -4.85 -2.77 25.18
CA TRP A 284 -4.69 -3.92 24.27
C TRP A 284 -4.22 -5.17 25.02
N ARG A 285 -3.27 -5.01 25.95
CA ARG A 285 -2.82 -6.11 26.83
C ARG A 285 -3.97 -6.70 27.66
N ASN A 286 -4.86 -5.85 28.18
CA ASN A 286 -6.01 -6.31 28.95
C ASN A 286 -6.97 -7.15 28.11
N LEU A 287 -7.20 -6.80 26.85
CA LEU A 287 -8.03 -7.62 25.94
C LEU A 287 -7.42 -9.01 25.74
N ILE A 288 -6.09 -9.12 25.63
CA ILE A 288 -5.38 -10.41 25.57
C ILE A 288 -5.50 -11.16 26.90
N ALA A 289 -5.24 -10.49 28.02
CA ALA A 289 -5.30 -11.11 29.37
C ALA A 289 -6.71 -11.59 29.72
N ASP A 290 -7.75 -10.92 29.25
CA ASP A 290 -9.14 -11.35 29.39
C ASP A 290 -9.49 -12.58 28.51
N GLY A 291 -8.61 -13.00 27.60
CA GLY A 291 -8.86 -14.02 26.59
C GLY A 291 -9.82 -13.60 25.48
N THR A 292 -10.14 -12.30 25.41
CA THR A 292 -11.15 -11.76 24.46
C THR A 292 -10.55 -11.34 23.13
N ALA A 293 -9.24 -11.10 23.08
CA ALA A 293 -8.54 -10.82 21.85
C ALA A 293 -7.60 -11.96 21.46
N VAL A 294 -7.49 -12.20 20.16
CA VAL A 294 -6.47 -13.04 19.53
C VAL A 294 -5.53 -12.16 18.71
N LEU A 295 -4.27 -12.55 18.64
CA LEU A 295 -3.28 -11.89 17.80
C LEU A 295 -3.33 -12.49 16.39
N SER A 296 -3.15 -11.64 15.36
CA SER A 296 -2.93 -12.12 14.00
C SER A 296 -1.63 -12.90 13.89
N GLU A 297 -1.44 -13.64 12.80
CA GLU A 297 -0.10 -14.01 12.36
C GLU A 297 0.77 -12.75 12.22
N PRO A 298 2.07 -12.83 12.49
CA PRO A 298 2.96 -11.68 12.35
C PRO A 298 2.88 -11.06 10.97
N GLU A 299 2.75 -9.73 10.93
CA GLU A 299 2.62 -8.89 9.72
C GLU A 299 1.40 -9.22 8.82
N ARG A 300 0.40 -9.97 9.33
CA ARG A 300 -0.82 -10.34 8.61
C ARG A 300 -2.10 -9.77 9.23
N GLY A 301 -1.99 -8.77 10.07
CA GLY A 301 -3.14 -8.17 10.77
C GLY A 301 -4.16 -7.48 9.87
N TYR A 302 -3.84 -7.25 8.60
CA TYR A 302 -4.74 -6.68 7.60
C TYR A 302 -5.67 -7.70 6.93
N GLU A 303 -5.38 -9.01 7.03
CA GLU A 303 -6.20 -10.06 6.44
C GLU A 303 -7.52 -10.25 7.19
N ILE A 304 -8.60 -10.47 6.46
CA ILE A 304 -9.95 -10.50 7.03
C ILE A 304 -10.51 -11.92 7.22
N ASP A 305 -9.73 -12.94 6.92
CA ASP A 305 -10.16 -14.35 6.96
C ASP A 305 -10.77 -14.76 8.30
N ALA A 306 -10.17 -14.31 9.40
CA ALA A 306 -10.67 -14.64 10.75
C ALA A 306 -12.06 -14.04 11.01
N LEU A 307 -12.32 -12.82 10.50
CA LEU A 307 -13.63 -12.17 10.61
C LEU A 307 -14.66 -12.81 9.68
N VAL A 308 -14.26 -13.12 8.45
CA VAL A 308 -15.10 -13.78 7.43
C VAL A 308 -15.56 -15.17 7.92
N THR A 309 -14.63 -15.96 8.48
CA THR A 309 -14.94 -17.30 9.00
C THR A 309 -15.63 -17.30 10.38
N GLY A 310 -15.79 -16.12 11.00
CA GLY A 310 -16.42 -16.00 12.32
C GLY A 310 -15.53 -16.43 13.50
N LYS A 311 -14.24 -16.69 13.27
CA LYS A 311 -13.27 -16.97 14.34
C LYS A 311 -13.04 -15.76 15.25
N VAL A 312 -13.28 -14.57 14.71
CA VAL A 312 -13.34 -13.32 15.47
C VAL A 312 -14.61 -12.56 15.13
N ALA A 313 -15.14 -11.80 16.08
CA ALA A 313 -16.35 -11.03 15.89
C ALA A 313 -16.08 -9.57 15.46
N MET A 314 -14.88 -9.07 15.73
CA MET A 314 -14.43 -7.71 15.40
C MET A 314 -12.99 -7.71 14.94
N GLN A 315 -12.66 -6.74 14.05
CA GLN A 315 -11.28 -6.49 13.58
C GLN A 315 -11.11 -5.02 13.18
N ILE A 316 -9.92 -4.45 13.45
CA ILE A 316 -9.56 -3.10 13.02
C ILE A 316 -9.01 -3.18 11.61
N THR A 317 -9.66 -2.53 10.66
CA THR A 317 -9.20 -2.39 9.27
C THR A 317 -9.79 -1.13 8.63
N GLY A 318 -9.58 -0.90 7.35
CA GLY A 318 -10.01 0.32 6.66
C GLY A 318 -10.92 0.06 5.46
N PRO A 319 -11.32 1.12 4.76
CA PRO A 319 -12.27 1.05 3.65
C PRO A 319 -11.77 0.20 2.47
N TRP A 320 -10.47 -0.01 2.33
CA TRP A 320 -9.87 -0.92 1.32
C TRP A 320 -10.37 -2.36 1.42
N SER A 321 -10.85 -2.80 2.59
CA SER A 321 -11.39 -4.16 2.79
C SER A 321 -12.85 -4.31 2.38
N LEU A 322 -13.57 -3.22 2.07
CA LEU A 322 -15.01 -3.26 1.77
C LEU A 322 -15.35 -4.14 0.57
N GLY A 323 -14.52 -4.10 -0.47
CA GLY A 323 -14.69 -4.93 -1.67
C GLY A 323 -14.61 -6.42 -1.35
N GLU A 324 -13.63 -6.80 -0.55
CA GLU A 324 -13.40 -8.20 -0.15
C GLU A 324 -14.52 -8.72 0.78
N PHE A 325 -14.98 -7.89 1.76
CA PHE A 325 -16.14 -8.24 2.58
C PHE A 325 -17.40 -8.48 1.75
N LYS A 326 -17.65 -7.65 0.74
CA LYS A 326 -18.80 -7.87 -0.18
C LYS A 326 -18.68 -9.15 -0.99
N GLN A 327 -17.49 -9.46 -1.49
CA GLN A 327 -17.24 -10.68 -2.25
C GLN A 327 -17.39 -11.93 -1.39
N SER A 328 -17.03 -11.86 -0.11
CA SER A 328 -17.18 -12.98 0.83
C SER A 328 -18.64 -13.33 1.13
N GLY A 329 -19.58 -12.43 0.86
CA GLY A 329 -21.01 -12.64 1.11
C GLY A 329 -21.41 -12.65 2.59
N VAL A 330 -20.48 -12.36 3.52
CA VAL A 330 -20.79 -12.29 4.95
C VAL A 330 -21.44 -10.96 5.31
N ASP A 331 -22.25 -10.97 6.34
CA ASP A 331 -22.75 -9.74 6.94
C ASP A 331 -21.61 -8.98 7.63
N PHE A 332 -21.55 -7.66 7.43
CA PHE A 332 -20.59 -6.83 8.14
C PHE A 332 -21.12 -5.43 8.37
N GLY A 333 -20.63 -4.81 9.42
CA GLY A 333 -20.82 -3.40 9.72
C GLY A 333 -19.52 -2.77 10.15
N VAL A 334 -19.50 -1.46 10.27
CA VAL A 334 -18.33 -0.68 10.73
C VAL A 334 -18.78 0.31 11.77
N PHE A 335 -17.95 0.53 12.79
CA PHE A 335 -18.09 1.64 13.73
C PHE A 335 -16.75 2.33 13.95
N PRO A 336 -16.77 3.62 14.40
CA PRO A 336 -15.53 4.37 14.64
C PRO A 336 -14.65 3.70 15.69
N ILE A 337 -13.35 3.99 15.67
CA ILE A 337 -12.46 3.58 16.76
C ILE A 337 -13.02 4.15 18.08
N PRO A 338 -13.30 3.29 19.09
CA PRO A 338 -13.84 3.74 20.38
C PRO A 338 -12.87 4.66 21.10
N ALA A 339 -13.42 5.69 21.76
CA ALA A 339 -12.62 6.71 22.41
C ALA A 339 -12.11 6.26 23.78
N GLY A 340 -10.89 6.67 24.11
CA GLY A 340 -10.37 6.70 25.47
C GLY A 340 -10.83 7.98 26.17
N LYS A 341 -9.99 9.01 26.16
CA LYS A 341 -10.32 10.35 26.67
C LYS A 341 -11.00 11.24 25.61
N GLN A 342 -10.66 11.02 24.34
CA GLN A 342 -11.14 11.81 23.21
C GLN A 342 -11.23 10.94 21.95
N PRO A 343 -12.08 11.30 20.96
CA PRO A 343 -12.06 10.65 19.66
C PRO A 343 -10.72 10.88 18.96
N ALA A 344 -10.22 9.85 18.28
CA ALA A 344 -9.06 9.95 17.43
C ALA A 344 -9.08 8.85 16.35
N THR A 345 -8.56 9.17 15.19
CA THR A 345 -8.21 8.17 14.17
C THR A 345 -6.91 8.57 13.50
N VAL A 346 -6.33 7.65 12.73
CA VAL A 346 -5.15 7.92 11.92
C VAL A 346 -5.58 8.34 10.52
N ILE A 347 -4.99 9.39 9.97
CA ILE A 347 -5.08 9.68 8.54
C ILE A 347 -4.02 8.82 7.86
N GLY A 348 -4.52 7.94 7.04
CA GLY A 348 -3.74 7.12 6.15
C GLY A 348 -3.99 7.50 4.71
N GLY A 349 -3.48 6.66 3.85
CA GLY A 349 -3.51 6.84 2.43
C GLY A 349 -2.10 6.84 1.88
N GLU A 350 -2.04 6.82 0.59
CA GLU A 350 -0.80 6.78 -0.14
C GLU A 350 -0.68 8.01 -1.01
N ASN A 351 0.56 8.46 -1.14
CA ASN A 351 0.94 9.53 -2.04
C ASN A 351 1.62 8.95 -3.29
N LEU A 352 1.61 9.73 -4.34
CA LEU A 352 2.37 9.48 -5.54
C LEU A 352 3.65 10.33 -5.49
N PHE A 353 4.80 9.66 -5.49
CA PHE A 353 6.12 10.26 -5.54
C PHE A 353 6.64 10.22 -6.97
N LEU A 354 7.26 11.31 -7.41
CA LEU A 354 7.93 11.42 -8.69
C LEU A 354 9.44 11.39 -8.46
N PHE A 355 10.11 10.42 -9.09
CA PHE A 355 11.56 10.28 -8.96
C PHE A 355 12.30 11.16 -9.95
N LYS A 356 13.50 11.60 -9.57
CA LYS A 356 14.44 12.28 -10.46
C LYS A 356 14.93 11.31 -11.53
N THR A 357 14.67 11.65 -12.80
CA THR A 357 15.04 10.86 -13.97
C THR A 357 15.56 11.77 -15.10
N THR A 358 14.87 11.84 -16.24
CA THR A 358 15.14 12.85 -17.26
C THR A 358 13.99 13.84 -17.34
N PRO A 359 14.25 15.10 -17.76
CA PRO A 359 13.21 16.13 -17.82
C PRO A 359 11.94 15.70 -18.57
N GLU A 360 12.09 14.94 -19.67
CA GLU A 360 10.97 14.45 -20.46
C GLU A 360 10.14 13.42 -19.68
N ARG A 361 10.80 12.52 -18.94
CA ARG A 361 10.12 11.50 -18.11
C ARG A 361 9.45 12.15 -16.89
N GLU A 362 10.11 13.13 -16.28
CA GLU A 362 9.58 13.89 -15.14
C GLU A 362 8.31 14.65 -15.51
N GLN A 363 8.29 15.32 -16.69
CA GLN A 363 7.10 15.98 -17.21
C GLN A 363 5.98 14.99 -17.52
N ALA A 364 6.30 13.86 -18.13
CA ALA A 364 5.33 12.80 -18.41
C ALA A 364 4.77 12.18 -17.12
N ALA A 365 5.61 11.98 -16.10
CA ALA A 365 5.19 11.49 -14.80
C ALA A 365 4.25 12.49 -14.09
N PHE A 366 4.51 13.79 -14.20
CA PHE A 366 3.62 14.81 -13.66
C PHE A 366 2.26 14.84 -14.38
N LYS A 367 2.19 14.63 -15.70
CA LYS A 367 0.92 14.49 -16.43
C LYS A 367 0.09 13.31 -15.91
N PHE A 368 0.75 12.19 -15.60
CA PHE A 368 0.04 11.07 -14.96
C PHE A 368 -0.43 11.43 -13.54
N ALA A 369 0.37 12.18 -12.79
CA ALA A 369 -0.02 12.67 -11.46
C ALA A 369 -1.26 13.60 -11.53
N GLU A 370 -1.31 14.52 -12.48
CA GLU A 370 -2.50 15.38 -12.73
C GLU A 370 -3.74 14.53 -13.04
N TYR A 371 -3.60 13.51 -13.90
CA TYR A 371 -4.70 12.59 -14.18
C TYR A 371 -5.14 11.83 -12.91
N ALA A 372 -4.19 11.35 -12.10
CA ALA A 372 -4.50 10.66 -10.85
C ALA A 372 -5.21 11.56 -9.81
N LEU A 373 -4.98 12.87 -9.86
CA LEU A 373 -5.65 13.87 -9.03
C LEU A 373 -7.04 14.28 -9.54
N SER A 374 -7.38 13.97 -10.80
CA SER A 374 -8.61 14.44 -11.45
C SER A 374 -9.88 13.89 -10.77
N GLU A 375 -10.98 14.65 -10.91
CA GLU A 375 -12.31 14.24 -10.43
C GLU A 375 -12.68 12.84 -10.95
N GLU A 376 -12.42 12.57 -12.23
CA GLU A 376 -12.74 11.30 -12.87
C GLU A 376 -11.97 10.14 -12.23
N PHE A 377 -10.64 10.23 -12.18
CA PHE A 377 -9.80 9.19 -11.59
C PHE A 377 -10.19 8.92 -10.14
N GLN A 378 -10.33 9.97 -9.35
CA GLN A 378 -10.64 9.88 -7.92
C GLN A 378 -12.04 9.30 -7.66
N THR A 379 -13.01 9.63 -8.51
CA THR A 379 -14.35 9.05 -8.42
C THR A 379 -14.32 7.55 -8.72
N GLU A 380 -13.71 7.13 -9.84
CA GLU A 380 -13.65 5.73 -10.23
C GLU A 380 -12.83 4.89 -9.23
N LEU A 381 -11.71 5.43 -8.76
CA LEU A 381 -10.90 4.78 -7.72
C LEU A 381 -11.73 4.54 -6.44
N ALA A 382 -12.44 5.56 -5.96
CA ALA A 382 -13.23 5.48 -4.75
C ALA A 382 -14.39 4.47 -4.87
N LEU A 383 -15.09 4.48 -6.01
CA LEU A 383 -16.19 3.54 -6.25
C LEU A 383 -15.71 2.09 -6.33
N GLY A 384 -14.54 1.86 -6.92
CA GLY A 384 -13.99 0.52 -7.11
C GLY A 384 -13.29 -0.06 -5.88
N THR A 385 -12.67 0.80 -5.04
CA THR A 385 -11.80 0.36 -3.94
C THR A 385 -12.36 0.65 -2.55
N GLY A 386 -13.24 1.65 -2.43
CA GLY A 386 -13.69 2.17 -1.15
C GLY A 386 -12.74 3.22 -0.53
N TYR A 387 -11.60 3.52 -1.13
CA TYR A 387 -10.76 4.64 -0.71
C TYR A 387 -11.56 5.96 -0.72
N LEU A 388 -11.18 6.88 0.14
CA LEU A 388 -11.82 8.19 0.17
C LEU A 388 -11.16 9.09 -0.88
N PRO A 389 -11.94 9.78 -1.74
CA PRO A 389 -11.36 10.65 -2.77
C PRO A 389 -10.60 11.82 -2.13
N ILE A 390 -9.46 12.16 -2.70
CA ILE A 390 -8.68 13.34 -2.30
C ILE A 390 -9.13 14.61 -3.03
N ASN A 391 -9.80 14.45 -4.17
CA ASN A 391 -10.34 15.53 -4.98
C ASN A 391 -11.70 15.98 -4.42
N ILE A 392 -11.87 17.29 -4.19
CA ILE A 392 -13.08 17.87 -3.59
C ILE A 392 -14.29 17.73 -4.53
N LYS A 393 -14.10 17.93 -5.84
CA LYS A 393 -15.17 17.79 -6.84
C LYS A 393 -15.65 16.33 -6.92
N SER A 394 -14.73 15.39 -6.85
CA SER A 394 -15.07 13.96 -6.78
C SER A 394 -16.00 13.65 -5.59
N ARG A 395 -15.68 14.18 -4.40
CA ARG A 395 -16.55 14.02 -3.20
C ARG A 395 -17.94 14.62 -3.40
N GLN A 396 -18.06 15.69 -4.14
CA GLN A 396 -19.33 16.39 -4.42
C GLN A 396 -20.09 15.81 -5.63
N SER A 397 -19.44 14.96 -6.44
CA SER A 397 -20.06 14.41 -7.65
C SER A 397 -21.31 13.58 -7.31
N ALA A 398 -22.33 13.69 -8.17
CA ALA A 398 -23.57 12.93 -8.01
C ALA A 398 -23.31 11.41 -7.92
N LYS A 399 -22.35 10.92 -8.71
CA LYS A 399 -21.95 9.52 -8.77
C LYS A 399 -21.40 9.02 -7.43
N TYR A 400 -20.51 9.80 -6.80
CA TYR A 400 -19.97 9.44 -5.48
C TYR A 400 -21.01 9.57 -4.37
N GLN A 401 -21.87 10.60 -4.40
CA GLN A 401 -22.95 10.78 -3.44
C GLN A 401 -23.98 9.63 -3.49
N GLU A 402 -24.35 9.17 -4.68
CA GLU A 402 -25.18 7.98 -4.86
C GLU A 402 -24.51 6.72 -4.31
N PHE A 403 -23.21 6.57 -4.55
CA PHE A 403 -22.43 5.47 -4.00
C PHE A 403 -22.43 5.46 -2.47
N LEU A 404 -22.24 6.62 -1.82
CA LEU A 404 -22.30 6.74 -0.37
C LEU A 404 -23.66 6.33 0.22
N GLN A 405 -24.76 6.64 -0.46
CA GLN A 405 -26.08 6.20 -0.03
C GLN A 405 -26.22 4.67 -0.04
N LYS A 406 -25.60 4.01 -1.00
CA LYS A 406 -25.57 2.54 -1.12
C LYS A 406 -24.54 1.88 -0.21
N GLN A 407 -23.63 2.66 0.39
CA GLN A 407 -22.49 2.19 1.19
C GLN A 407 -22.40 2.94 2.53
N PRO A 408 -23.37 2.74 3.44
CA PRO A 408 -23.43 3.50 4.70
C PRO A 408 -22.19 3.29 5.58
N GLN A 409 -21.43 2.20 5.39
CA GLN A 409 -20.18 1.94 6.11
C GLN A 409 -19.10 2.98 5.80
N LEU A 410 -19.06 3.53 4.57
CA LEU A 410 -18.11 4.58 4.19
C LEU A 410 -18.32 5.89 4.97
N LYS A 411 -19.58 6.15 5.38
CA LYS A 411 -19.88 7.33 6.16
C LYS A 411 -19.13 7.36 7.49
N VAL A 412 -18.87 6.19 8.09
CA VAL A 412 -18.10 6.09 9.34
C VAL A 412 -16.69 6.66 9.15
N PHE A 413 -16.03 6.33 8.04
CA PHE A 413 -14.69 6.82 7.75
C PHE A 413 -14.67 8.31 7.43
N LEU A 414 -15.67 8.82 6.72
CA LEU A 414 -15.81 10.26 6.43
C LEU A 414 -16.08 11.06 7.71
N ASP A 415 -17.01 10.60 8.57
CA ASP A 415 -17.41 11.30 9.79
C ASP A 415 -16.28 11.37 10.82
N GLN A 416 -15.41 10.33 10.89
CA GLN A 416 -14.30 10.33 11.84
C GLN A 416 -13.04 11.02 11.32
N ALA A 417 -12.93 11.29 10.01
CA ALA A 417 -11.75 11.94 9.42
C ALA A 417 -11.41 13.28 10.09
N LYS A 418 -12.41 14.03 10.59
CA LYS A 418 -12.21 15.28 11.36
C LYS A 418 -11.43 15.11 12.67
N PHE A 419 -11.32 13.89 13.18
CA PHE A 419 -10.49 13.53 14.34
C PHE A 419 -9.20 12.85 13.93
N GLY A 420 -8.91 12.88 12.64
CA GLY A 420 -7.76 12.23 12.05
C GLY A 420 -6.46 12.96 12.33
N ARG A 421 -5.39 12.19 12.51
CA ARG A 421 -4.04 12.70 12.73
C ARG A 421 -3.08 12.02 11.78
N SER A 422 -2.24 12.80 11.13
CA SER A 422 -1.20 12.30 10.24
C SER A 422 0.00 11.79 11.01
N ARG A 423 0.66 10.80 10.45
CA ARG A 423 1.97 10.34 10.93
C ARG A 423 3.06 11.29 10.45
N PRO A 424 4.16 11.44 11.19
CA PRO A 424 5.28 12.26 10.74
C PRO A 424 5.89 11.73 9.43
N ILE A 425 6.35 12.67 8.60
CA ILE A 425 7.01 12.37 7.31
C ILE A 425 8.49 12.76 7.29
N PHE A 426 9.02 13.23 8.41
CA PHE A 426 10.42 13.63 8.53
C PHE A 426 11.38 12.42 8.47
N PRO A 427 12.66 12.63 8.13
CA PRO A 427 13.69 11.60 8.16
C PRO A 427 13.72 10.84 9.48
N GLY A 428 13.82 9.51 9.40
CA GLY A 428 13.90 8.66 10.59
C GLY A 428 12.57 8.10 11.09
N TYR A 429 11.40 8.50 10.56
CA TYR A 429 10.10 7.97 11.01
C TYR A 429 10.04 6.44 10.96
N ASN A 430 10.59 5.79 9.93
CA ASN A 430 10.58 4.33 9.83
C ASN A 430 11.31 3.64 11.00
N ARG A 431 12.36 4.27 11.54
CA ARG A 431 13.06 3.79 12.73
C ARG A 431 12.20 3.95 13.99
N ILE A 432 11.42 5.05 14.06
CA ILE A 432 10.46 5.29 15.12
C ILE A 432 9.38 4.22 15.10
N SER A 433 8.76 4.00 13.93
CA SER A 433 7.72 3.00 13.73
C SER A 433 8.20 1.58 14.08
N ASP A 434 9.36 1.16 13.58
CA ASP A 434 9.95 -0.16 13.93
C ASP A 434 10.17 -0.31 15.44
N ASN A 435 10.71 0.70 16.11
CA ASN A 435 10.93 0.66 17.55
C ASN A 435 9.62 0.65 18.35
N LEU A 436 8.61 1.40 17.90
CA LEU A 436 7.28 1.40 18.50
C LEU A 436 6.56 0.07 18.27
N GLY A 437 6.63 -0.48 17.06
CA GLY A 437 6.07 -1.80 16.73
C GLY A 437 6.66 -2.90 17.60
N ARG A 438 7.98 -2.90 17.81
CA ARG A 438 8.66 -3.82 18.77
C ARG A 438 8.19 -3.64 20.21
N ALA A 439 7.87 -2.40 20.65
CA ALA A 439 7.33 -2.17 21.98
C ALA A 439 5.92 -2.75 22.10
N ILE A 440 5.07 -2.52 21.09
CA ILE A 440 3.70 -3.06 21.01
C ILE A 440 3.79 -4.60 21.08
N GLU A 441 4.56 -5.21 20.20
CA GLU A 441 4.74 -6.67 20.16
C GLU A 441 5.21 -7.25 21.50
N ALA A 442 6.23 -6.64 22.12
CA ALA A 442 6.74 -7.10 23.41
C ALA A 442 5.69 -7.08 24.52
N VAL A 443 4.81 -6.07 24.52
CA VAL A 443 3.72 -5.94 25.49
C VAL A 443 2.61 -6.96 25.23
N LEU A 444 2.20 -7.14 23.97
CA LEU A 444 1.14 -8.07 23.59
C LEU A 444 1.55 -9.54 23.83
N LEU A 445 2.82 -9.87 23.62
CA LEU A 445 3.38 -11.19 23.92
C LEU A 445 3.71 -11.38 25.42
N GLY A 446 3.39 -10.41 26.29
CA GLY A 446 3.66 -10.51 27.72
C GLY A 446 5.13 -10.43 28.14
N LYS A 447 6.04 -10.10 27.19
CA LYS A 447 7.50 -10.03 27.42
C LYS A 447 7.92 -8.76 28.18
N SER A 448 7.09 -7.72 28.19
CA SER A 448 7.39 -6.45 28.86
C SER A 448 6.12 -5.76 29.36
N SER A 449 6.25 -4.92 30.38
CA SER A 449 5.19 -3.98 30.74
C SER A 449 5.15 -2.80 29.75
N PRO A 450 4.00 -2.15 29.57
CA PRO A 450 3.87 -0.96 28.71
C PRO A 450 4.95 0.10 28.99
N LYS A 451 5.13 0.46 30.26
CA LYS A 451 6.10 1.47 30.69
C LYS A 451 7.54 1.05 30.35
N ALA A 452 7.91 -0.21 30.60
CA ALA A 452 9.25 -0.70 30.35
C ALA A 452 9.54 -0.80 28.84
N ALA A 453 8.57 -1.24 28.03
CA ALA A 453 8.71 -1.36 26.58
C ALA A 453 8.92 0.02 25.92
N LEU A 454 8.10 1.02 26.29
CA LEU A 454 8.21 2.39 25.76
C LEU A 454 9.53 3.05 26.19
N LYS A 455 9.96 2.86 27.45
CA LYS A 455 11.26 3.35 27.93
C LYS A 455 12.42 2.72 27.16
N ALA A 456 12.38 1.41 26.90
CA ALA A 456 13.43 0.74 26.12
C ALA A 456 13.44 1.22 24.67
N SER A 457 12.27 1.52 24.07
CA SER A 457 12.18 2.10 22.73
C SER A 457 12.72 3.52 22.68
N GLN A 458 12.37 4.37 23.65
CA GLN A 458 12.93 5.72 23.75
C GLN A 458 14.45 5.71 23.80
N ARG A 459 15.03 4.88 24.66
CA ARG A 459 16.50 4.75 24.76
C ARG A 459 17.16 4.35 23.44
N ARG A 460 16.55 3.44 22.68
CA ARG A 460 17.07 3.06 21.35
C ARG A 460 17.00 4.21 20.36
N LEU A 461 15.90 4.96 20.36
CA LEU A 461 15.72 6.13 19.50
C LEU A 461 16.70 7.25 19.86
N ASP A 462 16.93 7.48 21.17
CA ASP A 462 17.93 8.44 21.66
C ASP A 462 19.35 8.11 21.20
N LEU A 463 19.69 6.82 21.07
CA LEU A 463 20.99 6.39 20.53
C LEU A 463 21.09 6.52 19.02
N ILE A 464 19.97 6.52 18.32
CA ILE A 464 19.92 6.63 16.84
C ILE A 464 19.94 8.10 16.39
N PHE A 465 19.30 9.00 17.15
CA PHE A 465 19.01 10.37 16.73
C PHE A 465 19.80 11.45 17.50
N LYS A 466 20.50 11.06 18.55
CA LYS A 466 21.43 11.91 19.31
C LYS A 466 22.88 11.54 19.03
#